data_e84e7227ba160ea2859e4c62b5aabf5b
#
_entry.id   e84e7227ba160ea2859e4c62b5aabf5b
#
_cell.length_a   1.000
_cell.length_b   1.000
_cell.length_c   1.000
_cell.angle_alpha   90.00
_cell.angle_beta   90.00
_cell.angle_gamma   90.00
#
_symmetry.space_group_name_H-M   'P 1'
#
loop_
_entity.id
_entity.type
_entity.pdbx_description
1 polymer ?
#
loop_
_entity_poly.entity_id
_entity_poly.type
_entity_poly.pdbx_seq_one_letter_code
_entity_poly.pdbx_strand_id
1 'polypeptide(L)'
;MIGPTLAPLFALVIVAVHRGLAAIGDQFAFDQVLPEPRTCIQDGCLQGRYYSDLEGRPYEAYLGVPFAKPPVGRLRFRNPVQNDPWSGDYDATWERSRCMQKNDVKPQQTVQGGEDCLYLNVYRPRNVTGPLPVIFFIHGGAFISGSSSMAEFGPERFMDTRKVILVTPQYRLAVFGFLSTEDRASPGNYGLKDQLFALRWTQRNIAYFGGDPKLVTIAGQSAGSSSVQHHMMSPQTRGLFARAVSMSGSALGFWHYDVDKLALTRRQAEVVGIANATELTTEQLVEELREVDGLELARSIDKLKVFYVHPVTLWQSTVERYVDEDTYMSEDPRVLWESGNYYPVPYTVGLLDNEGSLYSSIILSNRSLLNEMNDHSVEYIPLIVGAYHPTSVEMLKDRFFPDGSDERWLTEENLPNLQKMVTEGVFYHSIIKTIKQSVALKSRTSPLSVFYFNFTGPYSQSYLDTYTYGDFGIVHADELLYLFRSSGGVPDYQVGSPVWYMAKILVDYYVDIAYNGIAGPLCTAESCQLLEFTNSDNPNKPVALDLIDGFDEEMFTFWDKLYALQNY
;
A
#
# COMPACT_ATOMS: atom_id res chain seq x y z
N MET A 1 -5.18 33.73 -75.34
CA MET A 1 -5.17 35.12 -74.83
C MET A 1 -5.60 35.06 -73.37
N ILE A 2 -4.67 34.98 -72.47
CA ILE A 2 -4.88 34.86 -71.04
C ILE A 2 -4.25 36.10 -70.45
N GLY A 3 -5.07 36.94 -69.88
CA GLY A 3 -4.63 38.17 -69.22
C GLY A 3 -4.16 37.92 -67.77
N PRO A 4 -3.24 38.75 -67.26
CA PRO A 4 -2.67 38.58 -65.92
C PRO A 4 -3.35 39.52 -64.92
N THR A 5 -3.84 39.01 -63.80
CA THR A 5 -4.09 39.80 -62.58
C THR A 5 -4.32 38.90 -61.36
N LEU A 6 -3.25 38.50 -60.69
CA LEU A 6 -3.33 37.88 -59.33
C LEU A 6 -2.04 38.15 -58.52
N ALA A 7 -1.58 39.42 -58.53
CA ALA A 7 -0.35 39.73 -57.79
C ALA A 7 -0.42 40.80 -56.67
N PRO A 8 -1.58 41.38 -56.26
CA PRO A 8 -1.53 42.29 -55.08
C PRO A 8 -2.16 41.73 -53.79
N LEU A 9 -2.76 40.54 -53.77
CA LEU A 9 -3.38 40.02 -52.52
C LEU A 9 -2.38 39.34 -51.57
N PHE A 10 -1.26 38.83 -52.08
CA PHE A 10 -0.29 38.12 -51.23
C PHE A 10 0.60 39.06 -50.41
N ALA A 11 0.82 40.29 -50.87
CA ALA A 11 1.66 41.28 -50.15
C ALA A 11 0.97 41.88 -48.92
N LEU A 12 -0.38 41.95 -48.89
CA LEU A 12 -1.11 42.53 -47.74
C LEU A 12 -1.28 41.49 -46.60
N VAL A 13 -1.29 40.21 -46.89
CA VAL A 13 -1.42 39.15 -45.87
C VAL A 13 -0.10 38.96 -45.13
N ILE A 14 1.03 39.10 -45.79
CA ILE A 14 2.37 38.98 -45.16
C ILE A 14 2.64 40.13 -44.20
N VAL A 15 2.20 41.36 -44.49
CA VAL A 15 2.38 42.50 -43.60
C VAL A 15 1.46 42.46 -42.38
N ALA A 16 0.25 41.88 -42.52
CA ALA A 16 -0.66 41.71 -41.39
C ALA A 16 -0.20 40.58 -40.45
N VAL A 17 0.41 39.50 -40.96
CA VAL A 17 0.98 38.42 -40.16
C VAL A 17 2.26 38.89 -39.43
N HIS A 18 3.08 39.71 -40.04
CA HIS A 18 4.30 40.28 -39.38
C HIS A 18 3.96 41.30 -38.29
N ARG A 19 2.86 42.06 -38.41
CA ARG A 19 2.43 42.95 -37.33
C ARG A 19 1.66 42.25 -36.22
N GLY A 20 0.98 41.12 -36.50
CA GLY A 20 0.34 40.28 -35.51
C GLY A 20 1.35 39.47 -34.67
N LEU A 21 2.45 39.02 -35.28
CA LEU A 21 3.52 38.33 -34.58
C LEU A 21 4.42 39.23 -33.73
N ALA A 22 4.58 40.53 -34.10
CA ALA A 22 5.30 41.50 -33.27
C ALA A 22 4.50 41.95 -32.04
N ALA A 23 3.16 41.86 -32.04
CA ALA A 23 2.31 42.19 -30.87
C ALA A 23 2.10 41.01 -29.92
N ILE A 24 2.43 39.79 -30.34
CA ILE A 24 2.39 38.59 -29.49
C ILE A 24 3.76 38.34 -28.84
N GLY A 25 4.83 38.95 -29.35
CA GLY A 25 6.21 38.78 -28.86
C GLY A 25 6.53 39.48 -27.53
N ASP A 26 5.72 40.42 -27.09
CA ASP A 26 6.00 41.21 -25.87
C ASP A 26 5.16 40.78 -24.64
N GLN A 27 4.40 39.69 -24.72
CA GLN A 27 3.62 39.16 -23.59
C GLN A 27 4.08 37.79 -23.09
N PHE A 28 5.06 37.17 -23.69
CA PHE A 28 5.82 36.11 -23.05
C PHE A 28 6.98 36.77 -22.29
N ALA A 29 6.70 37.25 -21.08
CA ALA A 29 7.74 37.38 -20.08
C ALA A 29 8.52 36.05 -20.12
N PHE A 30 9.83 36.12 -20.33
CA PHE A 30 10.75 35.00 -20.19
C PHE A 30 10.39 34.31 -18.91
N ASP A 31 9.69 33.16 -18.99
CA ASP A 31 9.69 32.18 -17.92
C ASP A 31 11.15 31.91 -17.66
N GLN A 32 11.68 32.45 -16.56
CA GLN A 32 13.00 32.08 -16.10
C GLN A 32 12.97 30.56 -15.99
N VAL A 33 13.67 29.90 -16.91
CA VAL A 33 13.89 28.46 -16.81
C VAL A 33 14.57 28.27 -15.46
N LEU A 34 13.80 27.83 -14.49
CA LEU A 34 14.32 27.59 -13.15
C LEU A 34 15.42 26.54 -13.27
N PRO A 35 16.57 26.75 -12.63
CA PRO A 35 17.57 25.70 -12.59
C PRO A 35 16.91 24.46 -11.91
N GLU A 36 17.07 23.31 -12.52
CA GLU A 36 16.55 22.04 -11.98
C GLU A 36 16.91 21.88 -10.50
N PRO A 37 16.00 21.32 -9.65
CA PRO A 37 16.25 21.23 -8.23
C PRO A 37 17.41 20.27 -7.94
N ARG A 38 18.31 20.68 -7.06
CA ARG A 38 19.49 19.92 -6.68
C ARG A 38 19.63 19.88 -5.16
N THR A 39 19.83 18.68 -4.62
CA THR A 39 20.05 18.47 -3.18
C THR A 39 21.22 17.52 -2.99
N CYS A 40 22.12 17.84 -2.05
CA CYS A 40 23.22 16.95 -1.68
C CYS A 40 22.93 16.31 -0.33
N ILE A 41 22.92 15.00 -0.31
CA ILE A 41 22.73 14.13 0.87
C ILE A 41 24.06 13.52 1.30
N GLN A 42 24.05 12.67 2.34
CA GLN A 42 25.29 12.06 2.82
C GLN A 42 25.98 11.15 1.78
N ASP A 43 25.19 10.51 0.90
CA ASP A 43 25.70 9.54 -0.08
C ASP A 43 26.16 10.22 -1.39
N GLY A 44 25.79 11.50 -1.65
CA GLY A 44 26.14 12.26 -2.86
C GLY A 44 25.08 13.30 -3.22
N CYS A 45 25.23 13.94 -4.37
CA CYS A 45 24.25 14.93 -4.82
C CYS A 45 23.20 14.29 -5.75
N LEU A 46 21.99 14.84 -5.73
CA LEU A 46 20.83 14.39 -6.50
C LEU A 46 20.36 15.55 -7.38
N GLN A 47 20.16 15.25 -8.66
CA GLN A 47 19.47 16.12 -9.60
C GLN A 47 18.00 15.68 -9.67
N GLY A 48 17.08 16.51 -9.16
CA GLY A 48 15.64 16.26 -9.24
C GLY A 48 14.99 16.98 -10.43
N ARG A 49 13.67 17.06 -10.41
CA ARG A 49 12.85 17.70 -11.42
C ARG A 49 11.69 18.47 -10.80
N TYR A 50 11.25 19.55 -11.47
CA TYR A 50 10.01 20.24 -11.11
C TYR A 50 8.80 19.58 -11.76
N TYR A 51 7.74 19.47 -10.97
CA TYR A 51 6.38 19.13 -11.41
C TYR A 51 5.43 20.22 -10.92
N SER A 52 4.19 20.20 -11.39
CA SER A 52 3.14 21.12 -10.94
C SER A 52 2.11 20.38 -10.11
N ASP A 53 1.71 20.98 -8.99
CA ASP A 53 0.56 20.55 -8.21
C ASP A 53 -0.77 20.80 -8.99
N LEU A 54 -1.92 20.50 -8.41
CA LEU A 54 -3.22 20.66 -9.08
C LEU A 54 -3.62 22.13 -9.30
N GLU A 55 -3.00 23.07 -8.56
CA GLU A 55 -3.17 24.52 -8.75
C GLU A 55 -2.12 25.12 -9.69
N GLY A 56 -1.26 24.30 -10.31
CA GLY A 56 -0.20 24.72 -11.23
C GLY A 56 1.05 25.28 -10.54
N ARG A 57 1.19 25.15 -9.20
CA ARG A 57 2.36 25.62 -8.47
C ARG A 57 3.47 24.57 -8.49
N PRO A 58 4.74 24.98 -8.64
CA PRO A 58 5.84 24.03 -8.72
C PRO A 58 6.13 23.35 -7.39
N TYR A 59 6.37 22.03 -7.46
CA TYR A 59 6.98 21.23 -6.41
C TYR A 59 8.21 20.50 -6.95
N GLU A 60 9.11 20.11 -6.07
CA GLU A 60 10.32 19.35 -6.39
C GLU A 60 10.07 17.87 -6.18
N ALA A 61 10.46 17.06 -7.15
CA ALA A 61 10.46 15.62 -7.07
C ALA A 61 11.86 15.07 -7.29
N TYR A 62 12.31 14.23 -6.39
CA TYR A 62 13.51 13.41 -6.50
C TYR A 62 13.07 11.96 -6.61
N LEU A 63 13.15 11.40 -7.81
CA LEU A 63 12.57 10.12 -8.17
C LEU A 63 13.64 9.05 -8.31
N GLY A 64 13.34 7.84 -7.85
CA GLY A 64 14.24 6.72 -7.96
C GLY A 64 15.57 6.93 -7.22
N VAL A 65 15.52 7.56 -6.03
CA VAL A 65 16.70 7.75 -5.17
C VAL A 65 17.10 6.42 -4.55
N PRO A 66 18.34 5.93 -4.76
CA PRO A 66 18.77 4.63 -4.24
C PRO A 66 18.98 4.73 -2.73
N PHE A 67 18.25 3.94 -1.95
CA PHE A 67 18.45 3.87 -0.51
C PHE A 67 19.28 2.67 -0.05
N ALA A 68 19.42 1.64 -0.91
CA ALA A 68 20.23 0.44 -0.67
C ALA A 68 20.83 -0.07 -1.98
N LYS A 69 21.87 -0.92 -1.90
CA LYS A 69 22.43 -1.63 -3.06
C LYS A 69 21.37 -2.50 -3.72
N PRO A 70 21.40 -2.68 -5.05
CA PRO A 70 20.53 -3.62 -5.75
C PRO A 70 20.60 -5.03 -5.12
N PRO A 71 19.47 -5.63 -4.74
CA PRO A 71 19.42 -6.94 -4.08
C PRO A 71 19.48 -8.09 -5.10
N VAL A 72 20.52 -8.09 -5.94
CA VAL A 72 20.71 -9.02 -7.06
C VAL A 72 21.83 -10.03 -6.78
N GLY A 73 21.80 -11.18 -7.43
CA GLY A 73 22.81 -12.23 -7.32
C GLY A 73 23.01 -12.65 -5.86
N ARG A 74 24.21 -12.48 -5.32
CA ARG A 74 24.52 -12.87 -3.92
C ARG A 74 23.77 -12.06 -2.86
N LEU A 75 23.19 -10.90 -3.21
CA LEU A 75 22.37 -10.09 -2.32
C LEU A 75 20.88 -10.47 -2.38
N ARG A 76 20.46 -11.34 -3.32
CA ARG A 76 19.13 -11.93 -3.33
C ARG A 76 18.92 -12.75 -2.05
N PHE A 77 17.78 -12.63 -1.38
CA PHE A 77 17.47 -13.26 -0.09
C PHE A 77 18.51 -12.91 1.01
N ARG A 78 18.89 -11.63 1.05
CA ARG A 78 19.77 -11.05 2.09
C ARG A 78 19.19 -9.73 2.57
N ASN A 79 19.63 -9.30 3.75
CA ASN A 79 19.32 -7.97 4.27
C ASN A 79 19.79 -6.87 3.31
N PRO A 80 19.09 -5.71 3.22
CA PRO A 80 19.55 -4.60 2.40
C PRO A 80 20.92 -4.09 2.86
N VAL A 81 21.73 -3.66 1.90
CA VAL A 81 23.10 -3.21 2.13
C VAL A 81 23.23 -1.74 1.75
N GLN A 82 23.94 -0.94 2.55
CA GLN A 82 24.22 0.48 2.30
C GLN A 82 24.86 0.67 0.93
N ASN A 83 24.40 1.67 0.17
CA ASN A 83 25.07 2.10 -1.06
C ASN A 83 26.46 2.66 -0.77
N ASP A 84 27.34 2.53 -1.74
CA ASP A 84 28.58 3.28 -1.74
C ASP A 84 28.28 4.74 -2.11
N PRO A 85 28.93 5.73 -1.47
CA PRO A 85 28.77 7.12 -1.86
C PRO A 85 29.22 7.33 -3.33
N TRP A 86 28.50 8.22 -4.01
CA TRP A 86 28.80 8.55 -5.40
C TRP A 86 29.36 9.98 -5.55
N SER A 87 30.11 10.19 -6.63
CA SER A 87 30.62 11.50 -7.03
C SER A 87 29.76 12.09 -8.16
N GLY A 88 29.65 13.41 -8.20
CA GLY A 88 28.78 14.08 -9.16
C GLY A 88 27.31 14.05 -8.78
N ASP A 89 26.45 14.34 -9.74
CA ASP A 89 25.01 14.37 -9.55
C ASP A 89 24.39 13.06 -10.02
N TYR A 90 23.66 12.40 -9.13
CA TYR A 90 22.82 11.26 -9.49
C TYR A 90 21.54 11.76 -10.15
N ASP A 91 21.17 11.20 -11.29
CA ASP A 91 19.95 11.53 -12.00
C ASP A 91 18.72 10.96 -11.27
N ALA A 92 18.08 11.80 -10.47
CA ALA A 92 16.83 11.54 -9.75
C ALA A 92 15.63 12.22 -10.43
N THR A 93 15.63 12.36 -11.77
CA THR A 93 14.55 13.00 -12.55
C THR A 93 13.47 12.01 -13.00
N TRP A 94 13.66 10.73 -12.83
CA TRP A 94 12.73 9.66 -13.26
C TRP A 94 12.72 8.48 -12.30
N GLU A 95 11.56 7.81 -12.24
CA GLU A 95 11.35 6.63 -11.41
C GLU A 95 12.17 5.45 -11.89
N ARG A 96 12.61 4.61 -10.96
CA ARG A 96 13.26 3.34 -11.28
C ARG A 96 12.25 2.20 -11.32
N SER A 97 12.74 1.01 -11.69
CA SER A 97 11.92 -0.19 -11.78
C SER A 97 11.17 -0.46 -10.47
N ARG A 98 9.89 -0.80 -10.56
CA ARG A 98 9.21 -1.42 -9.43
C ARG A 98 9.87 -2.74 -9.07
N CYS A 99 9.69 -3.22 -7.84
CA CYS A 99 10.22 -4.52 -7.44
C CYS A 99 9.54 -5.64 -8.23
N MET A 100 10.32 -6.68 -8.52
CA MET A 100 9.86 -7.81 -9.33
C MET A 100 8.64 -8.47 -8.70
N GLN A 101 7.59 -8.63 -9.47
CA GLN A 101 6.29 -9.08 -9.02
C GLN A 101 5.46 -9.65 -10.16
N LYS A 102 4.50 -10.50 -9.80
CA LYS A 102 3.40 -10.87 -10.67
C LYS A 102 2.11 -10.42 -9.98
N ASN A 103 1.43 -9.44 -10.58
CA ASN A 103 0.14 -8.99 -10.08
C ASN A 103 -0.95 -9.90 -10.63
N ASP A 104 -1.55 -10.70 -9.76
CA ASP A 104 -2.57 -11.67 -10.15
C ASP A 104 -3.98 -11.18 -9.90
N VAL A 105 -4.14 -10.10 -9.13
CA VAL A 105 -5.44 -9.48 -8.85
C VAL A 105 -5.95 -8.75 -10.09
N LYS A 106 -5.05 -8.25 -10.96
CA LYS A 106 -5.43 -7.56 -12.21
C LYS A 106 -5.45 -8.50 -13.40
N PRO A 107 -6.31 -8.27 -14.42
CA PRO A 107 -6.43 -9.13 -15.59
C PRO A 107 -5.15 -9.34 -16.41
N GLN A 108 -4.17 -8.45 -16.28
CA GLN A 108 -2.86 -8.58 -16.93
C GLN A 108 -1.90 -9.36 -16.04
N GLN A 109 -1.84 -10.66 -16.24
CA GLN A 109 -1.03 -11.58 -15.45
C GLN A 109 0.43 -11.69 -15.94
N THR A 110 1.10 -10.57 -16.16
CA THR A 110 2.50 -10.56 -16.59
C THR A 110 3.42 -10.19 -15.44
N VAL A 111 4.61 -10.80 -15.40
CA VAL A 111 5.67 -10.37 -14.50
C VAL A 111 6.09 -8.96 -14.86
N GLN A 112 6.19 -8.11 -13.85
CA GLN A 112 6.59 -6.70 -13.96
C GLN A 112 7.78 -6.41 -13.04
N GLY A 113 8.49 -5.33 -13.34
CA GLY A 113 9.56 -4.85 -12.50
C GLY A 113 10.88 -5.60 -12.66
N GLY A 114 11.77 -5.41 -11.71
CA GLY A 114 13.08 -6.02 -11.66
C GLY A 114 13.56 -6.20 -10.23
N GLU A 115 14.65 -6.95 -10.05
CA GLU A 115 15.24 -7.14 -8.71
C GLU A 115 16.00 -5.89 -8.25
N ASP A 116 16.60 -5.12 -9.18
CA ASP A 116 17.17 -3.81 -8.88
C ASP A 116 16.05 -2.78 -8.70
N CYS A 117 15.55 -2.67 -7.47
CA CYS A 117 14.34 -1.92 -7.16
C CYS A 117 14.35 -1.16 -5.82
N LEU A 118 15.45 -1.17 -5.07
CA LEU A 118 15.48 -0.52 -3.75
C LEU A 118 15.70 0.99 -3.86
N TYR A 119 14.68 1.66 -4.34
CA TYR A 119 14.60 3.09 -4.58
C TYR A 119 13.42 3.70 -3.85
N LEU A 120 13.52 4.99 -3.53
CA LEU A 120 12.42 5.78 -2.99
C LEU A 120 12.25 7.08 -3.76
N ASN A 121 11.08 7.70 -3.62
CA ASN A 121 10.80 9.03 -4.15
C ASN A 121 10.61 10.01 -3.00
N VAL A 122 11.07 11.25 -3.19
CA VAL A 122 10.88 12.36 -2.25
C VAL A 122 10.21 13.51 -2.99
N TYR A 123 9.07 13.97 -2.47
CA TYR A 123 8.32 15.10 -2.99
C TYR A 123 8.24 16.21 -1.96
N ARG A 124 8.59 17.44 -2.36
CA ARG A 124 8.54 18.60 -1.46
C ARG A 124 7.93 19.82 -2.14
N PRO A 125 7.07 20.57 -1.46
CA PRO A 125 6.57 21.84 -1.98
C PRO A 125 7.70 22.86 -2.02
N ARG A 126 7.70 23.70 -3.05
CA ARG A 126 8.68 24.77 -3.21
C ARG A 126 8.28 26.03 -2.42
N ASN A 127 9.27 26.87 -2.07
CA ASN A 127 9.06 28.19 -1.42
C ASN A 127 8.25 28.08 -0.11
N VAL A 128 8.61 27.12 0.73
CA VAL A 128 8.12 26.97 2.11
C VAL A 128 9.19 27.37 3.10
N THR A 129 8.78 27.90 4.24
CA THR A 129 9.70 28.34 5.31
C THR A 129 9.66 27.34 6.47
N GLY A 130 10.85 27.01 6.98
CA GLY A 130 11.01 26.07 8.08
C GLY A 130 10.92 24.60 7.67
N PRO A 131 11.29 23.69 8.59
CA PRO A 131 11.19 22.26 8.35
C PRO A 131 9.74 21.80 8.35
N LEU A 132 9.39 20.88 7.42
CA LEU A 132 8.06 20.32 7.26
C LEU A 132 7.97 18.92 7.89
N PRO A 133 6.80 18.53 8.42
CA PRO A 133 6.53 17.14 8.72
C PRO A 133 6.66 16.25 7.48
N VAL A 134 6.98 14.99 7.70
CA VAL A 134 7.22 13.99 6.66
C VAL A 134 6.18 12.89 6.76
N ILE A 135 5.50 12.59 5.68
CA ILE A 135 4.67 11.40 5.54
C ILE A 135 5.49 10.35 4.77
N PHE A 136 5.83 9.26 5.44
CA PHE A 136 6.49 8.10 4.86
C PHE A 136 5.42 7.07 4.56
N PHE A 137 5.03 6.95 3.27
CA PHE A 137 3.90 6.13 2.85
C PHE A 137 4.36 4.78 2.29
N ILE A 138 3.86 3.69 2.88
CA ILE A 138 4.15 2.30 2.51
C ILE A 138 2.96 1.75 1.72
N HIS A 139 3.19 1.37 0.45
CA HIS A 139 2.14 0.84 -0.40
C HIS A 139 1.65 -0.54 0.04
N GLY A 140 0.41 -0.88 -0.33
CA GLY A 140 -0.19 -2.19 -0.15
C GLY A 140 0.17 -3.19 -1.25
N GLY A 141 -0.68 -4.21 -1.41
CA GLY A 141 -0.56 -5.26 -2.43
C GLY A 141 -0.22 -6.63 -1.87
N ALA A 142 -0.72 -6.95 -0.68
CA ALA A 142 -0.61 -8.27 -0.03
C ALA A 142 0.83 -8.81 0.10
N PHE A 143 1.84 -7.94 0.13
CA PHE A 143 3.27 -8.26 0.09
C PHE A 143 3.73 -8.97 -1.19
N ILE A 144 2.88 -9.14 -2.18
CA ILE A 144 3.17 -9.83 -3.46
C ILE A 144 3.22 -8.90 -4.65
N SER A 145 2.59 -7.73 -4.57
CA SER A 145 2.53 -6.73 -5.63
C SER A 145 2.52 -5.31 -5.08
N GLY A 146 2.50 -4.31 -5.96
CA GLY A 146 2.46 -2.89 -5.61
C GLY A 146 3.70 -2.13 -6.04
N SER A 147 3.64 -0.83 -5.95
CA SER A 147 4.78 0.05 -6.23
C SER A 147 4.62 1.41 -5.55
N SER A 148 5.68 2.22 -5.55
CA SER A 148 5.66 3.61 -5.10
C SER A 148 5.56 4.60 -6.27
N SER A 149 5.03 4.17 -7.42
CA SER A 149 5.03 4.98 -8.64
C SER A 149 4.09 6.18 -8.56
N MET A 150 4.48 7.29 -9.19
CA MET A 150 3.61 8.47 -9.35
C MET A 150 2.33 8.15 -10.12
N ALA A 151 2.35 7.13 -10.96
CA ALA A 151 1.15 6.70 -11.70
C ALA A 151 0.06 6.16 -10.77
N GLU A 152 0.45 5.56 -9.64
CA GLU A 152 -0.45 5.00 -8.63
C GLU A 152 -0.64 5.96 -7.45
N PHE A 153 0.44 6.64 -7.03
CA PHE A 153 0.49 7.49 -5.83
C PHE A 153 1.05 8.88 -6.16
N GLY A 154 0.46 9.59 -7.14
CA GLY A 154 0.83 10.95 -7.49
C GLY A 154 0.70 11.89 -6.28
N PRO A 155 1.73 12.69 -5.97
CA PRO A 155 1.81 13.47 -4.73
C PRO A 155 1.02 14.76 -4.77
N GLU A 156 0.41 15.11 -5.91
CA GLU A 156 -0.09 16.47 -6.22
C GLU A 156 -1.03 17.00 -5.14
N ARG A 157 -1.93 16.16 -4.59
CA ARG A 157 -2.89 16.59 -3.56
C ARG A 157 -2.22 16.93 -2.24
N PHE A 158 -1.18 16.20 -1.86
CA PHE A 158 -0.33 16.55 -0.70
C PHE A 158 0.50 17.80 -0.98
N MET A 159 1.04 17.93 -2.19
CA MET A 159 1.83 19.10 -2.60
C MET A 159 1.00 20.37 -2.65
N ASP A 160 -0.30 20.29 -3.02
CA ASP A 160 -1.25 21.42 -2.95
C ASP A 160 -1.35 22.02 -1.55
N THR A 161 -1.22 21.24 -0.51
CA THR A 161 -1.30 21.74 0.87
C THR A 161 -0.10 22.60 1.24
N ARG A 162 1.07 22.37 0.61
CA ARG A 162 2.37 22.99 0.89
C ARG A 162 2.84 22.81 2.34
N LYS A 163 2.35 21.78 3.03
CA LYS A 163 2.54 21.59 4.47
C LYS A 163 3.37 20.36 4.83
N VAL A 164 3.59 19.43 3.90
CA VAL A 164 4.28 18.16 4.18
C VAL A 164 5.27 17.82 3.08
N ILE A 165 6.24 16.98 3.41
CA ILE A 165 7.07 16.21 2.48
C ILE A 165 6.49 14.80 2.42
N LEU A 166 6.38 14.24 1.22
CA LEU A 166 5.98 12.87 1.01
C LEU A 166 7.21 12.04 0.59
N VAL A 167 7.38 10.87 1.23
CA VAL A 167 8.40 9.87 0.89
C VAL A 167 7.71 8.55 0.61
N THR A 168 7.97 7.96 -0.56
CA THR A 168 7.35 6.68 -0.97
C THR A 168 8.44 5.67 -1.35
N PRO A 169 8.73 4.66 -0.52
CA PRO A 169 9.73 3.65 -0.80
C PRO A 169 9.16 2.49 -1.60
N GLN A 170 10.03 1.86 -2.42
CA GLN A 170 9.86 0.50 -2.90
C GLN A 170 10.39 -0.48 -1.84
N TYR A 171 9.89 -1.72 -1.87
CA TYR A 171 10.41 -2.82 -1.05
C TYR A 171 10.21 -4.15 -1.77
N ARG A 172 11.07 -5.13 -1.51
CA ARG A 172 10.96 -6.46 -2.15
C ARG A 172 9.68 -7.17 -1.76
N LEU A 173 9.13 -7.88 -2.74
CA LEU A 173 7.82 -8.50 -2.69
C LEU A 173 7.91 -10.01 -2.92
N ALA A 174 6.84 -10.72 -2.59
CA ALA A 174 6.68 -12.15 -2.80
C ALA A 174 7.92 -12.95 -2.31
N VAL A 175 8.34 -13.95 -3.06
CA VAL A 175 9.50 -14.78 -2.73
C VAL A 175 10.78 -13.96 -2.50
N PHE A 176 10.98 -12.86 -3.24
CA PHE A 176 12.18 -12.02 -3.11
C PHE A 176 12.25 -11.27 -1.77
N GLY A 177 11.09 -10.89 -1.23
CA GLY A 177 10.97 -10.13 0.01
C GLY A 177 10.71 -10.97 1.26
N PHE A 178 10.17 -12.19 1.10
CA PHE A 178 9.62 -12.93 2.23
C PHE A 178 9.98 -14.41 2.28
N LEU A 179 10.91 -14.88 1.43
CA LEU A 179 11.44 -16.23 1.53
C LEU A 179 12.11 -16.42 2.90
N SER A 180 11.79 -17.53 3.57
CA SER A 180 12.41 -17.89 4.84
C SER A 180 12.64 -19.41 4.93
N THR A 181 13.78 -19.79 5.48
CA THR A 181 14.09 -21.16 5.91
C THR A 181 13.93 -21.33 7.42
N GLU A 182 13.48 -20.29 8.12
CA GLU A 182 13.31 -20.21 9.57
C GLU A 182 14.63 -20.38 10.36
N ASP A 183 15.76 -20.26 9.67
CA ASP A 183 17.10 -20.39 10.26
C ASP A 183 18.06 -19.34 9.68
N ARG A 184 19.35 -19.50 9.95
CA ARG A 184 20.40 -18.58 9.54
C ARG A 184 20.57 -18.48 8.01
N ALA A 185 20.22 -19.52 7.25
CA ALA A 185 20.42 -19.52 5.80
C ALA A 185 19.55 -18.44 5.13
N SER A 186 18.30 -18.31 5.60
CA SER A 186 17.38 -17.25 5.19
C SER A 186 16.38 -16.97 6.31
N PRO A 187 16.67 -16.02 7.24
CA PRO A 187 15.77 -15.72 8.36
C PRO A 187 14.44 -15.08 7.93
N GLY A 188 14.39 -14.40 6.76
CA GLY A 188 13.17 -13.82 6.20
C GLY A 188 13.03 -12.30 6.44
N ASN A 189 11.80 -11.80 6.20
CA ASN A 189 11.39 -10.40 6.39
C ASN A 189 12.17 -9.37 5.56
N TYR A 190 12.77 -9.74 4.43
CA TYR A 190 13.62 -8.83 3.65
C TYR A 190 12.85 -7.60 3.16
N GLY A 191 11.57 -7.76 2.77
CA GLY A 191 10.72 -6.63 2.38
C GLY A 191 10.48 -5.65 3.53
N LEU A 192 10.25 -6.12 4.77
CA LEU A 192 10.13 -5.28 5.96
C LEU A 192 11.46 -4.63 6.34
N LYS A 193 12.58 -5.36 6.17
CA LYS A 193 13.93 -4.83 6.37
C LYS A 193 14.31 -3.78 5.32
N ASP A 194 13.80 -3.89 4.09
CA ASP A 194 13.94 -2.85 3.06
C ASP A 194 13.21 -1.57 3.47
N GLN A 195 11.98 -1.69 3.97
CA GLN A 195 11.20 -0.56 4.50
C GLN A 195 11.90 0.10 5.70
N LEU A 196 12.42 -0.69 6.64
CA LEU A 196 13.25 -0.22 7.75
C LEU A 196 14.48 0.55 7.24
N PHE A 197 15.14 0.03 6.21
CA PHE A 197 16.34 0.66 5.67
C PHE A 197 16.02 1.99 4.97
N ALA A 198 14.91 2.08 4.24
CA ALA A 198 14.39 3.31 3.67
C ALA A 198 13.98 4.32 4.77
N LEU A 199 13.40 3.85 5.87
CA LEU A 199 13.06 4.70 7.01
C LEU A 199 14.32 5.26 7.71
N ARG A 200 15.37 4.43 7.87
CA ARG A 200 16.69 4.89 8.35
C ARG A 200 17.34 5.87 7.39
N TRP A 201 17.21 5.64 6.07
CA TRP A 201 17.65 6.60 5.06
C TRP A 201 16.91 7.95 5.22
N THR A 202 15.60 7.92 5.43
CA THR A 202 14.77 9.11 5.64
C THR A 202 15.26 9.88 6.88
N GLN A 203 15.51 9.22 8.00
CA GLN A 203 16.03 9.86 9.20
C GLN A 203 17.37 10.55 8.97
N ARG A 204 18.26 9.96 8.19
CA ARG A 204 19.58 10.52 7.89
C ARG A 204 19.53 11.70 6.94
N ASN A 205 18.60 11.69 5.98
CA ASN A 205 18.69 12.56 4.80
C ASN A 205 17.56 13.57 4.65
N ILE A 206 16.41 13.40 5.30
CA ILE A 206 15.22 14.21 4.99
C ILE A 206 15.39 15.70 5.34
N ALA A 207 16.28 16.03 6.27
CA ALA A 207 16.61 17.41 6.60
C ALA A 207 17.24 18.18 5.41
N TYR A 208 17.95 17.50 4.52
CA TYR A 208 18.50 18.12 3.29
C TYR A 208 17.40 18.49 2.29
N PHE A 209 16.23 17.91 2.43
CA PHE A 209 15.03 18.24 1.66
C PHE A 209 14.09 19.21 2.41
N GLY A 210 14.52 19.74 3.56
CA GLY A 210 13.71 20.64 4.38
C GLY A 210 12.64 19.92 5.21
N GLY A 211 12.75 18.60 5.43
CA GLY A 211 11.91 17.83 6.33
C GLY A 211 12.44 17.82 7.77
N ASP A 212 11.54 17.65 8.73
CA ASP A 212 11.89 17.44 10.13
C ASP A 212 11.96 15.93 10.45
N PRO A 213 13.14 15.36 10.70
CA PRO A 213 13.28 13.95 11.03
C PRO A 213 12.57 13.56 12.34
N LYS A 214 12.24 14.54 13.20
CA LYS A 214 11.47 14.31 14.43
C LYS A 214 9.96 14.25 14.20
N LEU A 215 9.50 14.65 13.01
CA LEU A 215 8.09 14.71 12.64
C LEU A 215 7.78 13.74 11.49
N VAL A 216 8.37 12.56 11.51
CA VAL A 216 8.06 11.49 10.55
C VAL A 216 6.82 10.74 11.00
N THR A 217 5.81 10.69 10.13
CA THR A 217 4.62 9.86 10.24
C THR A 217 4.77 8.70 9.30
N ILE A 218 4.77 7.46 9.81
CA ILE A 218 4.64 6.29 8.93
C ILE A 218 3.17 6.04 8.65
N ALA A 219 2.82 5.89 7.39
CA ALA A 219 1.46 5.61 6.94
C ALA A 219 1.48 4.46 5.92
N GLY A 220 0.46 3.61 5.93
CA GLY A 220 0.39 2.51 4.98
C GLY A 220 -1.02 1.95 4.85
N GLN A 221 -1.30 1.39 3.69
CA GLN A 221 -2.60 0.82 3.35
C GLN A 221 -2.46 -0.69 3.11
N SER A 222 -3.44 -1.51 3.57
CA SER A 222 -3.44 -2.96 3.34
C SER A 222 -2.19 -3.64 3.92
N ALA A 223 -1.39 -4.32 3.12
CA ALA A 223 -0.08 -4.86 3.53
C ALA A 223 0.86 -3.76 4.05
N GLY A 224 0.76 -2.52 3.53
CA GLY A 224 1.47 -1.36 4.08
C GLY A 224 0.97 -0.98 5.47
N SER A 225 -0.32 -1.12 5.75
CA SER A 225 -0.90 -0.97 7.10
C SER A 225 -0.35 -2.02 8.07
N SER A 226 -0.33 -3.28 7.65
CA SER A 226 0.33 -4.35 8.42
C SER A 226 1.81 -4.06 8.65
N SER A 227 2.51 -3.50 7.66
CA SER A 227 3.91 -3.07 7.78
C SER A 227 4.08 -1.99 8.84
N VAL A 228 3.18 -0.99 8.91
CA VAL A 228 3.19 0.05 9.94
C VAL A 228 3.15 -0.58 11.34
N GLN A 229 2.27 -1.55 11.56
CA GLN A 229 2.20 -2.25 12.86
C GLN A 229 3.45 -3.09 13.14
N HIS A 230 3.99 -3.78 12.14
CA HIS A 230 5.27 -4.49 12.28
C HIS A 230 6.39 -3.52 12.68
N HIS A 231 6.44 -2.33 12.07
CA HIS A 231 7.40 -1.30 12.48
C HIS A 231 7.15 -0.79 13.89
N MET A 232 5.91 -0.68 14.35
CA MET A 232 5.64 -0.32 15.74
C MET A 232 6.14 -1.39 16.72
N MET A 233 6.13 -2.67 16.35
CA MET A 233 6.54 -3.79 17.20
C MET A 233 8.05 -4.09 17.13
N SER A 234 8.70 -3.83 15.99
CA SER A 234 10.12 -4.13 15.83
C SER A 234 11.00 -3.24 16.72
N PRO A 235 11.94 -3.80 17.49
CA PRO A 235 12.89 -3.01 18.27
C PRO A 235 13.84 -2.17 17.40
N GLN A 236 14.02 -2.56 16.13
CA GLN A 236 14.90 -1.91 15.16
C GLN A 236 14.40 -0.54 14.68
N THR A 237 13.12 -0.24 14.88
CA THR A 237 12.46 0.97 14.37
C THR A 237 12.21 2.03 15.42
N ARG A 238 12.51 1.75 16.70
CA ARG A 238 12.28 2.68 17.80
C ARG A 238 13.00 4.01 17.56
N GLY A 239 12.22 5.11 17.64
CA GLY A 239 12.74 6.47 17.42
C GLY A 239 12.88 6.90 15.95
N LEU A 240 12.53 6.03 14.97
CA LEU A 240 12.58 6.40 13.55
C LEU A 240 11.32 7.11 13.05
N PHE A 241 10.25 7.12 13.83
CA PHE A 241 9.01 7.84 13.53
C PHE A 241 8.35 8.33 14.80
N ALA A 242 7.50 9.32 14.67
CA ALA A 242 6.81 9.97 15.76
C ALA A 242 5.30 9.68 15.77
N ARG A 243 4.75 9.15 14.68
CA ARG A 243 3.31 8.90 14.49
C ARG A 243 3.11 7.73 13.55
N ALA A 244 1.95 7.07 13.65
CA ALA A 244 1.60 5.94 12.80
C ALA A 244 0.15 6.04 12.31
N VAL A 245 -0.08 5.66 11.04
CA VAL A 245 -1.40 5.55 10.43
C VAL A 245 -1.52 4.21 9.69
N SER A 246 -2.45 3.39 10.12
CA SER A 246 -2.78 2.09 9.49
C SER A 246 -4.14 2.17 8.81
N MET A 247 -4.19 1.87 7.50
CA MET A 247 -5.41 1.86 6.70
C MET A 247 -5.70 0.45 6.22
N SER A 248 -6.87 -0.09 6.55
CA SER A 248 -7.41 -1.33 5.97
C SER A 248 -6.47 -2.54 6.06
N GLY A 249 -5.84 -2.75 7.22
CA GLY A 249 -4.97 -3.90 7.43
C GLY A 249 -4.40 -3.98 8.83
N SER A 250 -4.03 -5.19 9.25
CA SER A 250 -3.48 -5.44 10.58
C SER A 250 -2.43 -6.54 10.55
N ALA A 251 -1.37 -6.40 11.34
CA ALA A 251 -0.40 -7.45 11.59
C ALA A 251 -0.97 -8.60 12.45
N LEU A 252 -2.19 -8.45 12.97
CA LEU A 252 -2.89 -9.49 13.75
C LEU A 252 -3.80 -10.36 12.88
N GLY A 253 -3.81 -10.17 11.56
CA GLY A 253 -4.59 -10.97 10.63
C GLY A 253 -4.08 -12.40 10.50
N PHE A 254 -4.98 -13.36 10.23
CA PHE A 254 -4.64 -14.79 10.09
C PHE A 254 -3.54 -15.05 9.04
N TRP A 255 -3.44 -14.22 8.04
CA TRP A 255 -2.48 -14.36 6.95
C TRP A 255 -1.00 -14.26 7.37
N HIS A 256 -0.68 -13.89 8.59
CA HIS A 256 0.70 -13.79 9.06
C HIS A 256 1.24 -15.07 9.72
N TYR A 257 0.40 -16.10 9.99
CA TYR A 257 0.76 -17.15 10.96
C TYR A 257 0.72 -18.59 10.45
N ASP A 258 0.09 -18.83 9.31
CA ASP A 258 -0.41 -20.15 8.96
C ASP A 258 0.50 -20.95 8.02
N VAL A 259 1.69 -20.47 7.72
CA VAL A 259 2.54 -21.14 6.72
C VAL A 259 3.86 -21.59 7.34
N ASP A 260 4.13 -22.90 7.30
CA ASP A 260 5.48 -23.43 7.48
C ASP A 260 6.38 -22.88 6.37
N LYS A 261 7.23 -21.92 6.75
CA LYS A 261 8.06 -21.17 5.78
C LYS A 261 9.11 -22.04 5.12
N LEU A 262 9.68 -23.02 5.85
CA LEU A 262 10.64 -23.95 5.27
C LEU A 262 9.95 -24.88 4.28
N ALA A 263 8.78 -25.43 4.61
CA ALA A 263 8.00 -26.26 3.69
C ALA A 263 7.60 -25.47 2.42
N LEU A 264 7.17 -24.22 2.57
CA LEU A 264 6.87 -23.34 1.43
C LEU A 264 8.12 -23.08 0.58
N THR A 265 9.28 -22.82 1.21
CA THR A 265 10.56 -22.60 0.49
C THR A 265 10.98 -23.84 -0.27
N ARG A 266 10.82 -25.04 0.30
CA ARG A 266 11.06 -26.31 -0.39
C ARG A 266 10.11 -26.50 -1.57
N ARG A 267 8.83 -26.21 -1.37
CA ARG A 267 7.82 -26.26 -2.43
C ARG A 267 8.12 -25.26 -3.55
N GLN A 268 8.60 -24.05 -3.21
CA GLN A 268 9.08 -23.06 -4.19
C GLN A 268 10.23 -23.63 -5.03
N ALA A 269 11.20 -24.30 -4.40
CA ALA A 269 12.32 -24.91 -5.10
C ALA A 269 11.88 -26.04 -6.05
N GLU A 270 10.94 -26.89 -5.62
CA GLU A 270 10.36 -27.94 -6.46
C GLU A 270 9.67 -27.38 -7.70
N VAL A 271 8.84 -26.32 -7.55
CA VAL A 271 8.06 -25.77 -8.68
C VAL A 271 8.92 -25.04 -9.71
N VAL A 272 10.14 -24.60 -9.33
CA VAL A 272 11.15 -24.07 -10.28
C VAL A 272 12.15 -25.14 -10.74
N GLY A 273 11.95 -26.41 -10.41
CA GLY A 273 12.70 -27.53 -10.95
C GLY A 273 14.01 -27.89 -10.23
N ILE A 274 14.23 -27.40 -9.01
CA ILE A 274 15.40 -27.81 -8.20
C ILE A 274 15.21 -29.26 -7.77
N ALA A 275 16.15 -30.11 -8.16
CA ALA A 275 16.11 -31.53 -7.83
C ALA A 275 16.38 -31.77 -6.34
N ASN A 276 15.69 -32.75 -5.76
CA ASN A 276 15.86 -33.19 -4.37
C ASN A 276 15.74 -32.04 -3.34
N ALA A 277 14.89 -31.05 -3.61
CA ALA A 277 14.71 -29.86 -2.77
C ALA A 277 14.41 -30.20 -1.29
N THR A 278 13.77 -31.34 -1.03
CA THR A 278 13.47 -31.84 0.33
C THR A 278 14.69 -32.41 1.06
N GLU A 279 15.76 -32.80 0.34
CA GLU A 279 16.96 -33.41 0.89
C GLU A 279 18.12 -32.41 1.08
N LEU A 280 18.02 -31.24 0.41
CA LEU A 280 19.03 -30.19 0.52
C LEU A 280 19.07 -29.60 1.93
N THR A 281 20.26 -29.22 2.40
CA THR A 281 20.37 -28.33 3.56
C THR A 281 19.74 -26.98 3.23
N THR A 282 19.37 -26.20 4.23
CA THR A 282 18.77 -24.89 4.02
C THR A 282 19.70 -23.91 3.29
N GLU A 283 21.02 -23.99 3.55
CA GLU A 283 22.03 -23.22 2.83
C GLU A 283 22.11 -23.62 1.35
N GLN A 284 22.13 -24.92 1.06
CA GLN A 284 22.12 -25.42 -0.33
C GLN A 284 20.84 -24.99 -1.05
N LEU A 285 19.69 -25.12 -0.39
CA LEU A 285 18.39 -24.73 -0.93
C LEU A 285 18.35 -23.25 -1.33
N VAL A 286 18.85 -22.36 -0.46
CA VAL A 286 18.90 -20.92 -0.72
C VAL A 286 19.90 -20.58 -1.84
N GLU A 287 21.07 -21.24 -1.90
CA GLU A 287 22.04 -21.03 -2.99
C GLU A 287 21.45 -21.47 -4.33
N GLU A 288 20.84 -22.64 -4.43
CA GLU A 288 20.17 -23.09 -5.66
C GLU A 288 19.07 -22.11 -6.10
N LEU A 289 18.23 -21.62 -5.16
CA LEU A 289 17.20 -20.62 -5.45
C LEU A 289 17.78 -19.27 -5.90
N ARG A 290 19.01 -18.90 -5.49
CA ARG A 290 19.68 -17.68 -5.97
C ARG A 290 20.09 -17.76 -7.44
N GLU A 291 20.41 -18.95 -7.93
CA GLU A 291 20.81 -19.17 -9.32
C GLU A 291 19.61 -19.24 -10.29
N VAL A 292 18.39 -19.39 -9.77
CA VAL A 292 17.17 -19.40 -10.61
C VAL A 292 16.93 -18.02 -11.21
N ASP A 293 16.56 -17.98 -12.49
CA ASP A 293 16.15 -16.74 -13.16
C ASP A 293 15.02 -16.02 -12.40
N GLY A 294 15.15 -14.70 -12.20
CA GLY A 294 14.18 -13.94 -11.42
C GLY A 294 12.77 -13.94 -12.00
N LEU A 295 12.64 -13.94 -13.35
CA LEU A 295 11.33 -14.02 -14.02
C LEU A 295 10.68 -15.39 -13.80
N GLU A 296 11.46 -16.45 -13.74
CA GLU A 296 10.97 -17.80 -13.43
C GLU A 296 10.49 -17.88 -11.98
N LEU A 297 11.27 -17.37 -11.03
CA LEU A 297 10.85 -17.25 -9.62
C LEU A 297 9.55 -16.46 -9.48
N ALA A 298 9.42 -15.33 -10.16
CA ALA A 298 8.20 -14.53 -10.09
C ALA A 298 6.98 -15.24 -10.71
N ARG A 299 7.16 -15.95 -11.81
CA ARG A 299 6.08 -16.72 -12.47
C ARG A 299 5.64 -17.92 -11.67
N SER A 300 6.54 -18.53 -10.92
CA SER A 300 6.27 -19.78 -10.21
C SER A 300 5.20 -19.67 -9.12
N ILE A 301 4.84 -18.46 -8.70
CA ILE A 301 3.75 -18.22 -7.73
C ILE A 301 2.43 -18.87 -8.18
N ASP A 302 2.17 -18.96 -9.49
CA ASP A 302 0.96 -19.60 -10.02
C ASP A 302 0.84 -21.06 -9.67
N LYS A 303 1.99 -21.76 -9.57
CA LYS A 303 2.03 -23.19 -9.24
C LYS A 303 1.86 -23.46 -7.74
N LEU A 304 1.84 -22.40 -6.92
CA LEU A 304 1.66 -22.47 -5.46
C LEU A 304 0.22 -22.17 -5.05
N LYS A 305 -0.62 -21.69 -5.97
CA LYS A 305 -2.02 -21.35 -5.71
C LYS A 305 -2.92 -22.58 -5.80
N VAL A 306 -4.03 -22.49 -5.09
CA VAL A 306 -5.10 -23.49 -5.07
C VAL A 306 -6.27 -23.03 -5.94
N PHE A 307 -6.78 -21.82 -5.68
CA PHE A 307 -7.89 -21.23 -6.42
C PHE A 307 -7.61 -19.76 -6.71
N TYR A 308 -7.63 -19.36 -7.97
CA TYR A 308 -7.41 -17.99 -8.45
C TYR A 308 -6.14 -17.37 -7.84
N VAL A 309 -6.29 -16.38 -6.93
CA VAL A 309 -5.17 -15.75 -6.21
C VAL A 309 -4.86 -16.41 -4.87
N HIS A 310 -5.70 -17.33 -4.42
CA HIS A 310 -5.61 -17.90 -3.07
C HIS A 310 -4.74 -19.17 -2.96
N PRO A 311 -4.03 -19.33 -1.85
CA PRO A 311 -3.91 -18.34 -0.78
C PRO A 311 -3.08 -17.13 -1.25
N VAL A 312 -3.65 -15.93 -1.08
CA VAL A 312 -3.00 -14.67 -1.53
C VAL A 312 -1.77 -14.34 -0.71
N THR A 313 -1.71 -14.84 0.50
CA THR A 313 -0.71 -14.50 1.52
C THR A 313 0.32 -15.59 1.74
N LEU A 314 0.82 -16.21 0.67
CA LEU A 314 1.90 -17.20 0.75
C LEU A 314 3.19 -16.59 1.29
N TRP A 315 3.63 -15.49 0.68
CA TRP A 315 4.86 -14.80 1.01
C TRP A 315 4.57 -13.57 1.88
N GLN A 316 4.80 -13.71 3.19
CA GLN A 316 4.45 -12.73 4.21
C GLN A 316 5.47 -12.72 5.35
N SER A 317 5.29 -11.79 6.30
CA SER A 317 6.16 -11.69 7.47
C SER A 317 6.26 -13.02 8.24
N THR A 318 7.38 -13.19 8.94
CA THR A 318 7.64 -14.38 9.77
C THR A 318 8.31 -13.98 11.08
N VAL A 319 8.17 -14.83 12.10
CA VAL A 319 8.99 -14.76 13.30
C VAL A 319 10.38 -15.33 12.97
N GLU A 320 11.42 -14.52 13.14
CA GLU A 320 12.80 -14.92 12.90
C GLU A 320 13.29 -15.76 14.08
N ARG A 321 13.46 -17.07 13.88
CA ARG A 321 13.91 -17.99 14.91
C ARG A 321 15.42 -17.92 15.17
N TYR A 322 16.18 -17.48 14.18
CA TYR A 322 17.59 -17.15 14.35
C TYR A 322 17.73 -15.69 14.74
N VAL A 323 18.18 -15.45 15.98
CA VAL A 323 18.24 -14.10 16.55
C VAL A 323 19.68 -13.59 16.55
N ASP A 324 19.89 -12.43 15.92
CA ASP A 324 21.13 -11.67 15.90
C ASP A 324 20.85 -10.14 15.91
N GLU A 325 21.88 -9.34 15.65
CA GLU A 325 21.76 -7.87 15.61
C GLU A 325 20.87 -7.33 14.47
N ASP A 326 20.70 -8.12 13.41
CA ASP A 326 19.88 -7.78 12.25
C ASP A 326 18.43 -8.31 12.35
N THR A 327 18.08 -8.99 13.43
CA THR A 327 16.75 -9.55 13.64
C THR A 327 15.71 -8.45 13.67
N TYR A 328 14.73 -8.56 12.79
CA TYR A 328 13.64 -7.59 12.69
C TYR A 328 12.48 -7.92 13.64
N MET A 329 12.11 -9.21 13.73
CA MET A 329 10.97 -9.71 14.51
C MET A 329 11.25 -11.10 15.07
N SER A 330 11.48 -11.21 16.37
CA SER A 330 11.81 -12.47 17.05
C SER A 330 10.66 -13.07 17.87
N GLU A 331 9.53 -12.38 17.93
CA GLU A 331 8.36 -12.81 18.69
C GLU A 331 7.09 -12.60 17.86
N ASP A 332 6.06 -13.39 18.16
CA ASP A 332 4.77 -13.33 17.48
C ASP A 332 4.13 -11.93 17.63
N PRO A 333 3.77 -11.26 16.53
CA PRO A 333 3.11 -9.97 16.57
C PRO A 333 1.86 -9.90 17.47
N ARG A 334 1.11 -11.01 17.60
CA ARG A 334 -0.07 -11.10 18.48
C ARG A 334 0.34 -10.97 19.94
N VAL A 335 1.41 -11.66 20.35
CA VAL A 335 1.95 -11.59 21.71
C VAL A 335 2.52 -10.21 22.01
N LEU A 336 3.27 -9.64 21.06
CA LEU A 336 3.84 -8.30 21.20
C LEU A 336 2.75 -7.24 21.33
N TRP A 337 1.69 -7.32 20.53
CA TRP A 337 0.61 -6.33 20.56
C TRP A 337 -0.24 -6.46 21.83
N GLU A 338 -0.65 -7.68 22.18
CA GLU A 338 -1.46 -7.95 23.36
C GLU A 338 -0.74 -7.56 24.65
N SER A 339 0.56 -7.82 24.74
CA SER A 339 1.38 -7.44 25.91
C SER A 339 1.73 -5.95 25.96
N GLY A 340 1.48 -5.20 24.89
CA GLY A 340 1.86 -3.79 24.74
C GLY A 340 3.35 -3.57 24.48
N ASN A 341 4.07 -4.60 24.06
CA ASN A 341 5.49 -4.52 23.70
C ASN A 341 5.68 -3.97 22.28
N TYR A 342 5.21 -2.75 22.05
CA TYR A 342 5.41 -2.00 20.83
C TYR A 342 5.76 -0.53 21.14
N TYR A 343 6.30 0.18 20.14
CA TYR A 343 6.69 1.58 20.30
C TYR A 343 5.44 2.47 20.38
N PRO A 344 5.19 3.12 21.56
CA PRO A 344 3.97 3.86 21.80
C PRO A 344 4.03 5.26 21.16
N VAL A 345 3.48 5.40 19.98
CA VAL A 345 3.29 6.69 19.29
C VAL A 345 1.80 7.00 19.12
N PRO A 346 1.41 8.27 18.89
CA PRO A 346 0.07 8.58 18.39
C PRO A 346 -0.27 7.72 17.19
N TYR A 347 -1.42 7.05 17.24
CA TYR A 347 -1.78 6.03 16.28
C TYR A 347 -3.20 6.24 15.75
N THR A 348 -3.34 6.26 14.44
CA THR A 348 -4.64 6.33 13.75
C THR A 348 -4.88 5.05 12.97
N VAL A 349 -6.08 4.49 13.11
CA VAL A 349 -6.51 3.28 12.41
C VAL A 349 -7.69 3.63 11.51
N GLY A 350 -7.65 3.20 10.25
CA GLY A 350 -8.73 3.39 9.29
C GLY A 350 -9.28 2.08 8.75
N LEU A 351 -10.57 2.06 8.44
CA LEU A 351 -11.27 0.95 7.77
C LEU A 351 -12.33 1.50 6.83
N LEU A 352 -12.72 0.69 5.83
CA LEU A 352 -13.71 1.02 4.81
C LEU A 352 -14.93 0.11 4.92
N ASP A 353 -16.06 0.53 4.35
CA ASP A 353 -17.36 -0.16 4.48
C ASP A 353 -17.32 -1.60 3.92
N ASN A 354 -16.83 -1.81 2.71
CA ASN A 354 -16.84 -3.10 2.03
C ASN A 354 -15.44 -3.59 1.63
N GLU A 355 -14.53 -3.72 2.60
CA GLU A 355 -13.14 -4.15 2.39
C GLU A 355 -13.03 -5.43 1.54
N GLY A 356 -13.91 -6.39 1.76
CA GLY A 356 -13.90 -7.69 1.09
C GLY A 356 -14.20 -7.66 -0.39
N SER A 357 -14.69 -6.54 -0.91
CA SER A 357 -14.92 -6.36 -2.35
C SER A 357 -13.65 -6.43 -3.17
N LEU A 358 -12.48 -6.26 -2.57
CA LEU A 358 -11.19 -6.52 -3.23
C LEU A 358 -11.14 -7.89 -3.94
N TYR A 359 -11.65 -8.94 -3.29
CA TYR A 359 -11.65 -10.29 -3.85
C TYR A 359 -13.02 -10.67 -4.43
N SER A 360 -14.10 -10.34 -3.71
CA SER A 360 -15.43 -10.74 -4.11
C SER A 360 -15.88 -10.06 -5.41
N SER A 361 -15.51 -8.79 -5.66
CA SER A 361 -15.87 -8.11 -6.90
C SER A 361 -15.34 -8.84 -8.16
N ILE A 362 -14.10 -9.35 -8.08
CA ILE A 362 -13.48 -10.08 -9.19
C ILE A 362 -14.18 -11.41 -9.41
N ILE A 363 -14.45 -12.15 -8.35
CA ILE A 363 -15.14 -13.45 -8.42
C ILE A 363 -16.57 -13.25 -8.94
N LEU A 364 -17.30 -12.29 -8.40
CA LEU A 364 -18.68 -11.99 -8.78
C LEU A 364 -18.80 -11.44 -10.21
N SER A 365 -17.78 -10.73 -10.69
CA SER A 365 -17.72 -10.23 -12.09
C SER A 365 -17.32 -11.29 -13.11
N ASN A 366 -16.78 -12.42 -12.67
CA ASN A 366 -16.30 -13.49 -13.54
C ASN A 366 -17.09 -14.79 -13.32
N ARG A 367 -18.06 -15.06 -14.21
CA ARG A 367 -18.94 -16.23 -14.08
C ARG A 367 -18.20 -17.58 -14.04
N SER A 368 -17.02 -17.67 -14.69
CA SER A 368 -16.23 -18.91 -14.65
C SER A 368 -15.63 -19.13 -13.27
N LEU A 369 -15.04 -18.08 -12.68
CA LEU A 369 -14.50 -18.12 -11.31
C LEU A 369 -15.61 -18.40 -10.27
N LEU A 370 -16.76 -17.73 -10.44
CA LEU A 370 -17.91 -17.93 -9.53
C LEU A 370 -18.41 -19.37 -9.58
N ASN A 371 -18.54 -19.97 -10.77
CA ASN A 371 -18.96 -21.36 -10.92
C ASN A 371 -17.93 -22.33 -10.33
N GLU A 372 -16.64 -22.12 -10.62
CA GLU A 372 -15.55 -22.91 -10.07
C GLU A 372 -15.53 -22.85 -8.53
N MET A 373 -15.65 -21.64 -7.94
CA MET A 373 -15.78 -21.49 -6.49
C MET A 373 -16.99 -22.24 -5.95
N ASN A 374 -18.14 -22.16 -6.62
CA ASN A 374 -19.36 -22.80 -6.14
C ASN A 374 -19.30 -24.34 -6.27
N ASP A 375 -18.61 -24.87 -7.28
CA ASP A 375 -18.39 -26.31 -7.44
C ASP A 375 -17.43 -26.88 -6.37
N HIS A 376 -16.61 -26.01 -5.75
CA HIS A 376 -15.63 -26.36 -4.70
C HIS A 376 -15.83 -25.51 -3.42
N SER A 377 -17.06 -25.14 -3.10
CA SER A 377 -17.37 -24.20 -2.01
C SER A 377 -16.76 -24.60 -0.68
N VAL A 378 -16.80 -25.89 -0.34
CA VAL A 378 -16.31 -26.44 0.93
C VAL A 378 -14.79 -26.26 1.10
N GLU A 379 -14.05 -26.20 -0.01
CA GLU A 379 -12.60 -26.03 -0.02
C GLU A 379 -12.20 -24.55 -0.20
N TYR A 380 -12.79 -23.88 -1.19
CA TYR A 380 -12.29 -22.56 -1.62
C TYR A 380 -12.82 -21.41 -0.77
N ILE A 381 -14.07 -21.48 -0.26
CA ILE A 381 -14.60 -20.39 0.56
C ILE A 381 -13.88 -20.29 1.91
N PRO A 382 -13.66 -21.38 2.66
CA PRO A 382 -12.88 -21.32 3.89
C PRO A 382 -11.42 -20.89 3.68
N LEU A 383 -10.80 -21.27 2.55
CA LEU A 383 -9.44 -20.88 2.19
C LEU A 383 -9.25 -19.35 2.15
N ILE A 384 -10.26 -18.60 1.68
CA ILE A 384 -10.19 -17.15 1.56
C ILE A 384 -10.01 -16.46 2.92
N VAL A 385 -10.64 -17.00 3.95
CA VAL A 385 -10.64 -16.46 5.32
C VAL A 385 -9.79 -17.27 6.30
N GLY A 386 -9.01 -18.24 5.83
CA GLY A 386 -8.12 -19.02 6.67
C GLY A 386 -8.85 -19.95 7.67
N ALA A 387 -10.02 -20.46 7.35
CA ALA A 387 -10.84 -21.30 8.23
C ALA A 387 -10.70 -22.79 7.89
N TYR A 388 -9.66 -23.44 8.38
CA TYR A 388 -9.35 -24.83 8.03
C TYR A 388 -9.90 -25.87 9.00
N HIS A 389 -10.25 -25.46 10.23
CA HIS A 389 -10.82 -26.39 11.21
C HIS A 389 -12.25 -26.79 10.79
N PRO A 390 -12.65 -28.08 10.82
CA PRO A 390 -13.98 -28.52 10.37
C PRO A 390 -15.13 -27.74 10.99
N THR A 391 -15.09 -27.50 12.31
CA THR A 391 -16.12 -26.70 13.00
C THR A 391 -16.17 -25.25 12.50
N SER A 392 -15.03 -24.65 12.13
CA SER A 392 -15.02 -23.31 11.56
C SER A 392 -15.66 -23.26 10.18
N VAL A 393 -15.46 -24.30 9.38
CA VAL A 393 -16.11 -24.48 8.07
C VAL A 393 -17.64 -24.56 8.23
N GLU A 394 -18.13 -25.34 9.20
CA GLU A 394 -19.57 -25.42 9.54
C GLU A 394 -20.11 -24.06 10.01
N MET A 395 -19.38 -23.37 10.90
CA MET A 395 -19.76 -22.03 11.37
C MET A 395 -19.90 -21.02 10.22
N LEU A 396 -18.98 -21.04 9.23
CA LEU A 396 -19.06 -20.17 8.06
C LEU A 396 -20.30 -20.48 7.22
N LYS A 397 -20.56 -21.76 6.93
CA LYS A 397 -21.72 -22.19 6.17
C LYS A 397 -23.02 -21.74 6.84
N ASP A 398 -23.17 -22.03 8.13
CA ASP A 398 -24.38 -21.70 8.89
C ASP A 398 -24.66 -20.20 8.96
N ARG A 399 -23.62 -19.37 9.11
CA ARG A 399 -23.79 -17.92 9.24
C ARG A 399 -24.02 -17.22 7.91
N PHE A 400 -23.26 -17.60 6.87
CA PHE A 400 -23.24 -16.84 5.61
C PHE A 400 -23.97 -17.55 4.47
N PHE A 401 -24.11 -18.86 4.50
CA PHE A 401 -24.63 -19.64 3.38
C PHE A 401 -25.65 -20.72 3.82
N PRO A 402 -26.60 -20.40 4.72
CA PRO A 402 -27.53 -21.39 5.27
C PRO A 402 -28.42 -22.02 4.20
N ASP A 403 -28.73 -21.29 3.12
CA ASP A 403 -29.59 -21.74 2.03
C ASP A 403 -28.84 -22.53 0.94
N GLY A 404 -27.53 -22.67 1.07
CA GLY A 404 -26.69 -23.45 0.17
C GLY A 404 -26.78 -24.96 0.46
N SER A 405 -26.59 -25.79 -0.57
CA SER A 405 -26.48 -27.26 -0.37
C SER A 405 -25.15 -27.61 0.34
N ASP A 406 -24.97 -28.87 0.69
CA ASP A 406 -23.75 -29.32 1.37
C ASP A 406 -22.50 -29.20 0.50
N GLU A 407 -22.66 -29.28 -0.83
CA GLU A 407 -21.57 -29.23 -1.79
C GLU A 407 -21.42 -27.86 -2.46
N ARG A 408 -22.52 -27.10 -2.62
CA ARG A 408 -22.59 -25.80 -3.31
C ARG A 408 -23.24 -24.77 -2.41
N TRP A 409 -22.43 -23.86 -1.86
CA TRP A 409 -22.89 -22.91 -0.85
C TRP A 409 -23.52 -21.66 -1.43
N LEU A 410 -23.11 -21.25 -2.66
CA LEU A 410 -23.54 -19.99 -3.25
C LEU A 410 -24.85 -20.15 -4.01
N THR A 411 -25.80 -19.27 -3.73
CA THR A 411 -27.06 -19.07 -4.45
C THR A 411 -27.12 -17.60 -4.90
N GLU A 412 -28.02 -17.24 -5.83
CA GLU A 412 -28.17 -15.84 -6.26
C GLU A 412 -28.52 -14.92 -5.10
N GLU A 413 -29.29 -15.40 -4.13
CA GLU A 413 -29.76 -14.64 -2.97
C GLU A 413 -28.64 -14.37 -1.95
N ASN A 414 -27.68 -15.30 -1.81
CA ASN A 414 -26.63 -15.22 -0.78
C ASN A 414 -25.26 -14.73 -1.29
N LEU A 415 -25.13 -14.40 -2.59
CA LEU A 415 -23.89 -13.83 -3.14
C LEU A 415 -23.37 -12.59 -2.36
N PRO A 416 -24.20 -11.67 -1.86
CA PRO A 416 -23.71 -10.55 -1.06
C PRO A 416 -23.05 -11.00 0.25
N ASN A 417 -23.41 -12.19 0.77
CA ASN A 417 -22.79 -12.73 1.99
C ASN A 417 -21.34 -13.14 1.79
N LEU A 418 -20.92 -13.48 0.55
CA LEU A 418 -19.51 -13.72 0.25
C LEU A 418 -18.68 -12.46 0.49
N GLN A 419 -19.15 -11.30 0.02
CA GLN A 419 -18.50 -10.02 0.23
C GLN A 419 -18.45 -9.65 1.72
N LYS A 420 -19.57 -9.82 2.43
CA LYS A 420 -19.66 -9.60 3.88
C LYS A 420 -18.68 -10.49 4.65
N MET A 421 -18.66 -11.79 4.35
CA MET A 421 -17.76 -12.76 4.97
C MET A 421 -16.28 -12.36 4.80
N VAL A 422 -15.89 -11.95 3.60
CA VAL A 422 -14.51 -11.52 3.32
C VAL A 422 -14.21 -10.20 4.04
N THR A 423 -15.13 -9.23 4.07
CA THR A 423 -14.97 -7.98 4.82
C THR A 423 -14.71 -8.26 6.30
N GLU A 424 -15.59 -9.05 6.91
CA GLU A 424 -15.52 -9.37 8.34
C GLU A 424 -14.27 -10.19 8.70
N GLY A 425 -14.05 -11.30 7.99
CA GLY A 425 -12.98 -12.26 8.32
C GLY A 425 -11.60 -11.78 7.92
N VAL A 426 -11.42 -11.29 6.70
CA VAL A 426 -10.09 -10.88 6.23
C VAL A 426 -9.66 -9.56 6.86
N PHE A 427 -10.55 -8.58 7.03
CA PHE A 427 -10.16 -7.23 7.44
C PHE A 427 -10.65 -6.85 8.83
N TYR A 428 -11.97 -6.78 9.04
CA TYR A 428 -12.56 -6.19 10.24
C TYR A 428 -12.11 -6.85 11.53
N HIS A 429 -12.15 -8.18 11.61
CA HIS A 429 -11.77 -8.88 12.85
C HIS A 429 -10.39 -8.46 13.34
N SER A 430 -9.36 -8.52 12.49
CA SER A 430 -7.99 -8.20 12.88
C SER A 430 -7.76 -6.71 13.20
N ILE A 431 -8.43 -5.82 12.46
CA ILE A 431 -8.38 -4.37 12.70
C ILE A 431 -9.05 -4.03 14.04
N ILE A 432 -10.26 -4.55 14.28
CA ILE A 432 -11.00 -4.32 15.53
C ILE A 432 -10.25 -4.95 16.71
N LYS A 433 -9.67 -6.15 16.54
CA LYS A 433 -8.81 -6.77 17.56
C LYS A 433 -7.63 -5.87 17.93
N THR A 434 -6.97 -5.26 16.94
CA THR A 434 -5.91 -4.28 17.15
C THR A 434 -6.39 -3.11 18.03
N ILE A 435 -7.56 -2.55 17.71
CA ILE A 435 -8.13 -1.41 18.45
C ILE A 435 -8.50 -1.84 19.87
N LYS A 436 -9.26 -2.93 20.02
CA LYS A 436 -9.71 -3.44 21.34
C LYS A 436 -8.54 -3.75 22.27
N GLN A 437 -7.52 -4.44 21.78
CA GLN A 437 -6.32 -4.72 22.56
C GLN A 437 -5.57 -3.43 22.92
N SER A 438 -5.46 -2.46 21.98
CA SER A 438 -4.81 -1.18 22.23
C SER A 438 -5.48 -0.38 23.35
N VAL A 439 -6.82 -0.31 23.38
CA VAL A 439 -7.54 0.45 24.41
C VAL A 439 -7.60 -0.28 25.75
N ALA A 440 -7.50 -1.61 25.76
CA ALA A 440 -7.45 -2.41 26.98
C ALA A 440 -6.14 -2.25 27.76
N LEU A 441 -5.05 -1.82 27.10
CA LEU A 441 -3.75 -1.65 27.72
C LEU A 441 -3.70 -0.42 28.63
N LYS A 442 -3.75 -0.62 29.93
CA LYS A 442 -3.63 0.45 30.95
C LYS A 442 -2.29 1.19 30.89
N SER A 443 -1.25 0.57 30.34
CA SER A 443 0.10 1.15 30.18
C SER A 443 0.21 2.07 28.95
N ARG A 444 -0.79 2.10 28.08
CA ARG A 444 -0.76 2.93 26.88
C ARG A 444 -0.84 4.41 27.25
N THR A 445 0.19 5.15 26.88
CA THR A 445 0.29 6.60 27.09
C THR A 445 0.02 7.42 25.84
N SER A 446 0.03 6.77 24.66
CA SER A 446 -0.14 7.44 23.36
C SER A 446 -1.60 7.40 22.90
N PRO A 447 -2.11 8.49 22.31
CA PRO A 447 -3.49 8.56 21.84
C PRO A 447 -3.75 7.61 20.67
N LEU A 448 -4.97 7.10 20.61
CA LEU A 448 -5.53 6.32 19.49
C LEU A 448 -6.74 7.05 18.93
N SER A 449 -6.85 7.14 17.61
CA SER A 449 -8.06 7.55 16.92
C SER A 449 -8.42 6.54 15.84
N VAL A 450 -9.70 6.50 15.47
CA VAL A 450 -10.20 5.59 14.45
C VAL A 450 -11.04 6.38 13.45
N PHE A 451 -10.84 6.12 12.16
CA PHE A 451 -11.73 6.64 11.13
C PHE A 451 -12.38 5.52 10.32
N TYR A 452 -13.55 5.83 9.81
CA TYR A 452 -14.34 4.97 8.93
C TYR A 452 -14.61 5.69 7.63
N PHE A 453 -14.19 5.13 6.51
CA PHE A 453 -14.39 5.74 5.22
C PHE A 453 -15.60 5.10 4.51
N ASN A 454 -16.68 5.90 4.39
CA ASN A 454 -17.98 5.51 3.84
C ASN A 454 -18.48 6.52 2.80
N PHE A 455 -17.57 7.08 2.02
CA PHE A 455 -17.91 8.05 0.98
C PHE A 455 -18.01 7.39 -0.38
N THR A 456 -19.22 7.41 -0.98
CA THR A 456 -19.47 6.93 -2.34
C THR A 456 -19.15 8.02 -3.36
N GLY A 457 -18.18 7.77 -4.21
CA GLY A 457 -17.82 8.60 -5.35
C GLY A 457 -18.08 7.91 -6.70
N PRO A 458 -17.83 8.60 -7.82
CA PRO A 458 -18.01 8.03 -9.17
C PRO A 458 -16.90 7.06 -9.58
N TYR A 459 -15.85 6.91 -8.79
CA TYR A 459 -14.70 6.07 -9.06
C TYR A 459 -14.46 5.13 -7.89
N SER A 460 -14.17 3.87 -8.20
CA SER A 460 -13.86 2.84 -7.22
C SER A 460 -12.71 1.97 -7.72
N GLN A 461 -11.93 1.46 -6.79
CA GLN A 461 -10.85 0.50 -7.04
C GLN A 461 -11.40 -0.78 -7.70
N SER A 462 -12.62 -1.20 -7.36
CA SER A 462 -13.25 -2.36 -7.98
C SER A 462 -13.36 -2.23 -9.51
N TYR A 463 -13.67 -1.04 -10.02
CA TYR A 463 -13.67 -0.79 -11.46
C TYR A 463 -12.27 -0.87 -12.06
N LEU A 464 -11.26 -0.31 -11.38
CA LEU A 464 -9.88 -0.36 -11.85
C LEU A 464 -9.32 -1.80 -11.88
N ASP A 465 -9.83 -2.67 -11.02
CA ASP A 465 -9.38 -4.06 -10.92
C ASP A 465 -10.17 -5.01 -11.84
N THR A 466 -11.46 -4.76 -12.07
CA THR A 466 -12.34 -5.65 -12.84
C THR A 466 -12.68 -5.15 -14.25
N TYR A 467 -12.50 -3.85 -14.51
CA TYR A 467 -13.05 -3.11 -15.68
C TYR A 467 -14.56 -3.28 -15.84
N THR A 468 -15.26 -3.58 -14.74
CA THR A 468 -16.71 -3.80 -14.71
C THR A 468 -17.36 -2.79 -13.79
N TYR A 469 -18.42 -2.14 -14.26
CA TYR A 469 -19.27 -1.31 -13.41
C TYR A 469 -20.22 -2.24 -12.66
N GLY A 470 -20.06 -2.31 -11.35
CA GLY A 470 -20.93 -3.03 -10.44
C GLY A 470 -21.08 -2.24 -9.15
N ASP A 471 -22.18 -2.41 -8.46
CA ASP A 471 -22.37 -1.86 -7.12
C ASP A 471 -21.73 -2.80 -6.09
N PHE A 472 -20.44 -2.59 -5.83
CA PHE A 472 -19.68 -3.34 -4.84
C PHE A 472 -19.50 -2.55 -3.54
N GLY A 473 -20.16 -1.36 -3.41
CA GLY A 473 -19.97 -0.46 -2.28
C GLY A 473 -18.61 0.23 -2.29
N ILE A 474 -18.16 0.65 -1.12
CA ILE A 474 -16.87 1.31 -0.94
C ILE A 474 -15.83 0.22 -0.66
N VAL A 475 -15.00 -0.06 -1.66
CA VAL A 475 -14.10 -1.21 -1.64
C VAL A 475 -12.75 -0.86 -1.03
N HIS A 476 -12.00 -1.91 -0.68
CA HIS A 476 -10.62 -1.81 -0.20
C HIS A 476 -9.76 -0.90 -1.08
N ALA A 477 -9.08 0.05 -0.47
CA ALA A 477 -8.22 1.04 -1.12
C ALA A 477 -8.95 2.18 -1.87
N ASP A 478 -10.28 2.32 -1.78
CA ASP A 478 -11.00 3.44 -2.40
C ASP A 478 -10.58 4.80 -1.83
N GLU A 479 -10.21 4.88 -0.55
CA GLU A 479 -9.73 6.12 0.09
C GLU A 479 -8.44 6.64 -0.54
N LEU A 480 -7.62 5.77 -1.12
CA LEU A 480 -6.39 6.15 -1.81
C LEU A 480 -6.64 7.00 -3.05
N LEU A 481 -7.79 6.82 -3.72
CA LEU A 481 -8.21 7.64 -4.85
C LEU A 481 -8.41 9.11 -4.45
N TYR A 482 -8.64 9.39 -3.16
CA TYR A 482 -8.82 10.73 -2.60
C TYR A 482 -7.52 11.30 -2.00
N LEU A 483 -6.60 10.45 -1.57
CA LEU A 483 -5.29 10.86 -1.04
C LEU A 483 -4.28 11.14 -2.15
N PHE A 484 -4.30 10.34 -3.20
CA PHE A 484 -3.30 10.39 -4.27
C PHE A 484 -3.96 10.65 -5.63
N ARG A 485 -3.23 11.31 -6.51
CA ARG A 485 -3.60 11.36 -7.92
C ARG A 485 -3.21 10.05 -8.58
N SER A 486 -4.15 9.39 -9.25
CA SER A 486 -3.87 8.20 -10.04
C SER A 486 -4.00 8.53 -11.53
N SER A 487 -2.96 8.27 -12.31
CA SER A 487 -3.03 8.40 -13.77
C SER A 487 -3.61 7.16 -14.47
N GLY A 488 -3.91 6.12 -13.70
CA GLY A 488 -4.36 4.81 -14.20
C GLY A 488 -5.86 4.68 -14.44
N GLY A 489 -6.57 5.78 -14.81
CA GLY A 489 -7.99 5.69 -15.17
C GLY A 489 -8.95 6.53 -14.32
N VAL A 490 -8.43 7.27 -13.34
CA VAL A 490 -9.20 8.26 -12.58
C VAL A 490 -8.82 9.66 -13.04
N PRO A 491 -9.75 10.45 -13.61
CA PRO A 491 -9.46 11.82 -14.04
C PRO A 491 -9.27 12.75 -12.84
N ASP A 492 -8.68 13.92 -13.10
CA ASP A 492 -8.61 15.00 -12.10
C ASP A 492 -10.03 15.44 -11.70
N TYR A 493 -10.22 15.65 -10.41
CA TYR A 493 -11.54 16.02 -9.87
C TYR A 493 -11.89 17.46 -10.20
N GLN A 494 -13.11 17.67 -10.68
CA GLN A 494 -13.62 18.99 -10.94
C GLN A 494 -13.68 19.79 -9.63
N VAL A 495 -13.10 20.98 -9.61
CA VAL A 495 -13.13 21.89 -8.45
C VAL A 495 -14.58 22.16 -8.03
N GLY A 496 -14.87 22.00 -6.75
CA GLY A 496 -16.20 22.19 -6.18
C GLY A 496 -17.11 20.96 -6.27
N SER A 497 -16.67 19.86 -6.89
CA SER A 497 -17.41 18.59 -6.86
C SER A 497 -17.30 17.89 -5.49
N PRO A 498 -18.24 16.99 -5.14
CA PRO A 498 -18.18 16.22 -3.91
C PRO A 498 -16.83 15.46 -3.73
N VAL A 499 -16.34 14.85 -4.79
CA VAL A 499 -15.06 14.12 -4.79
C VAL A 499 -13.85 15.03 -4.56
N TRP A 500 -13.90 16.26 -5.09
CA TRP A 500 -12.87 17.25 -4.83
C TRP A 500 -12.85 17.68 -3.36
N TYR A 501 -14.05 17.91 -2.77
CA TYR A 501 -14.15 18.24 -1.34
C TYR A 501 -13.68 17.10 -0.47
N MET A 502 -14.07 15.83 -0.77
CA MET A 502 -13.61 14.67 -0.02
C MET A 502 -12.08 14.54 -0.08
N ALA A 503 -11.49 14.66 -1.27
CA ALA A 503 -10.02 14.60 -1.42
C ALA A 503 -9.33 15.67 -0.57
N LYS A 504 -9.83 16.90 -0.59
CA LYS A 504 -9.28 17.99 0.21
C LYS A 504 -9.38 17.72 1.71
N ILE A 505 -10.54 17.30 2.18
CA ILE A 505 -10.79 17.00 3.60
C ILE A 505 -9.90 15.85 4.07
N LEU A 506 -9.80 14.78 3.28
CA LEU A 506 -9.02 13.60 3.67
C LEU A 506 -7.51 13.92 3.69
N VAL A 507 -7.01 14.67 2.71
CA VAL A 507 -5.60 15.11 2.69
C VAL A 507 -5.31 16.05 3.87
N ASP A 508 -6.19 17.02 4.16
CA ASP A 508 -6.03 17.91 5.32
C ASP A 508 -6.03 17.10 6.65
N TYR A 509 -6.85 16.04 6.75
CA TYR A 509 -6.86 15.13 7.90
C TYR A 509 -5.48 14.45 8.12
N TYR A 510 -4.84 13.98 7.04
CA TYR A 510 -3.49 13.39 7.13
C TYR A 510 -2.41 14.42 7.46
N VAL A 511 -2.56 15.63 6.94
CA VAL A 511 -1.68 16.76 7.30
C VAL A 511 -1.81 17.07 8.78
N ASP A 512 -3.03 17.11 9.32
CA ASP A 512 -3.27 17.34 10.74
C ASP A 512 -2.64 16.25 11.61
N ILE A 513 -2.73 14.98 11.22
CA ILE A 513 -2.01 13.89 11.90
C ILE A 513 -0.50 14.15 11.88
N ALA A 514 0.05 14.55 10.74
CA ALA A 514 1.48 14.79 10.59
C ALA A 514 1.99 15.94 11.48
N TYR A 515 1.16 16.93 11.80
CA TYR A 515 1.50 18.02 12.72
C TYR A 515 1.18 17.69 14.18
N ASN A 516 0.00 17.14 14.46
CA ASN A 516 -0.58 17.09 15.79
C ASN A 516 -0.56 15.70 16.44
N GLY A 517 -0.24 14.66 15.63
CA GLY A 517 -0.17 13.27 16.08
C GLY A 517 -1.44 12.48 15.82
N ILE A 518 -2.61 13.06 16.01
CA ILE A 518 -3.91 12.51 15.64
C ILE A 518 -4.83 13.62 15.14
N ALA A 519 -5.86 13.23 14.39
CA ALA A 519 -6.99 14.06 14.04
C ALA A 519 -8.27 13.23 14.30
N GLY A 520 -9.33 13.86 14.85
CA GLY A 520 -10.57 13.18 15.21
C GLY A 520 -10.69 12.74 16.67
N PRO A 521 -11.74 11.99 17.03
CA PRO A 521 -12.03 11.60 18.39
C PRO A 521 -10.99 10.61 18.94
N LEU A 522 -10.79 10.67 20.26
CA LEU A 522 -9.96 9.68 20.95
C LEU A 522 -10.77 8.39 21.16
N CYS A 523 -10.13 7.26 20.82
CA CYS A 523 -10.64 5.95 21.17
C CYS A 523 -9.99 5.48 22.47
N THR A 524 -10.82 5.27 23.49
CA THR A 524 -10.43 4.83 24.85
C THR A 524 -11.23 3.58 25.24
N ALA A 525 -10.91 3.02 26.41
CA ALA A 525 -11.67 1.88 26.95
C ALA A 525 -13.12 2.26 27.31
N GLU A 526 -13.37 3.53 27.68
CA GLU A 526 -14.69 4.03 28.06
C GLU A 526 -15.53 4.46 26.86
N SER A 527 -14.89 4.95 25.78
CA SER A 527 -15.57 5.46 24.59
C SER A 527 -14.66 5.37 23.38
N CYS A 528 -15.14 4.71 22.33
CA CYS A 528 -14.44 4.64 21.05
C CYS A 528 -15.41 5.01 19.94
N GLN A 529 -15.49 6.30 19.63
CA GLN A 529 -16.22 6.81 18.47
C GLN A 529 -15.31 6.87 17.27
N LEU A 530 -15.83 6.51 16.11
CA LEU A 530 -15.13 6.56 14.84
C LEU A 530 -15.53 7.87 14.12
N LEU A 531 -14.53 8.50 13.48
CA LEU A 531 -14.79 9.62 12.58
C LEU A 531 -15.19 9.06 11.22
N GLU A 532 -16.45 9.17 10.86
CA GLU A 532 -16.95 8.73 9.56
C GLU A 532 -16.79 9.82 8.51
N PHE A 533 -16.19 9.46 7.38
CA PHE A 533 -16.15 10.27 6.16
C PHE A 533 -17.24 9.76 5.22
N THR A 534 -18.28 10.56 5.00
CA THR A 534 -19.47 10.10 4.25
C THR A 534 -20.06 11.18 3.35
N ASN A 535 -21.04 10.80 2.53
CA ASN A 535 -21.81 11.72 1.71
C ASN A 535 -22.77 12.52 2.60
N SER A 536 -23.06 13.75 2.19
CA SER A 536 -24.05 14.61 2.86
C SER A 536 -25.20 14.92 1.92
N ASP A 537 -26.40 14.95 2.47
CA ASP A 537 -27.61 15.39 1.74
C ASP A 537 -27.64 16.90 1.47
N ASN A 538 -26.72 17.66 2.07
CA ASN A 538 -26.64 19.11 1.88
C ASN A 538 -25.84 19.44 0.61
N PRO A 539 -26.45 19.94 -0.47
CA PRO A 539 -25.76 20.23 -1.72
C PRO A 539 -24.68 21.32 -1.60
N ASN A 540 -24.75 22.17 -0.57
CA ASN A 540 -23.75 23.20 -0.30
C ASN A 540 -22.58 22.68 0.55
N LYS A 541 -22.70 21.48 1.10
CA LYS A 541 -21.70 20.82 1.94
C LYS A 541 -21.76 19.31 1.68
N PRO A 542 -21.29 18.87 0.49
CA PRO A 542 -21.59 17.53 -0.02
C PRO A 542 -20.84 16.39 0.70
N VAL A 543 -19.97 16.72 1.64
CA VAL A 543 -19.25 15.77 2.50
C VAL A 543 -19.63 16.02 3.94
N ALA A 544 -19.94 14.95 4.67
CA ALA A 544 -20.14 14.95 6.10
C ALA A 544 -18.97 14.28 6.84
N LEU A 545 -18.74 14.75 8.05
CA LEU A 545 -17.85 14.14 9.04
C LEU A 545 -18.70 13.86 10.26
N ASP A 546 -19.09 12.61 10.43
CA ASP A 546 -19.98 12.18 11.49
C ASP A 546 -19.25 11.37 12.56
N LEU A 547 -19.80 11.27 13.74
CA LEU A 547 -19.30 10.40 14.79
C LEU A 547 -20.23 9.20 14.88
N ILE A 548 -19.70 8.03 14.65
CA ILE A 548 -20.43 6.77 14.79
C ILE A 548 -19.89 5.96 15.97
N ASP A 549 -20.78 5.25 16.64
CA ASP A 549 -20.44 4.47 17.81
C ASP A 549 -20.01 3.06 17.43
N GLY A 550 -18.88 2.65 17.98
CA GLY A 550 -18.50 1.28 18.22
C GLY A 550 -18.31 0.38 17.01
N PHE A 551 -18.17 -0.89 17.34
CA PHE A 551 -18.04 -1.99 16.39
C PHE A 551 -19.14 -3.02 16.65
N ASP A 552 -19.47 -3.83 15.65
CA ASP A 552 -20.39 -4.96 15.79
C ASP A 552 -19.73 -6.04 16.67
N GLU A 553 -20.17 -6.09 17.94
CA GLU A 553 -19.66 -7.05 18.94
C GLU A 553 -20.06 -8.49 18.63
N GLU A 554 -21.19 -8.71 17.98
CA GLU A 554 -21.62 -10.05 17.58
C GLU A 554 -20.73 -10.58 16.47
N MET A 555 -20.47 -9.76 15.47
CA MET A 555 -19.53 -10.05 14.38
C MET A 555 -18.14 -10.35 14.94
N PHE A 556 -17.59 -9.47 15.78
CA PHE A 556 -16.27 -9.66 16.37
C PHE A 556 -16.18 -10.96 17.16
N THR A 557 -17.16 -11.23 18.01
CA THR A 557 -17.21 -12.46 18.84
C THR A 557 -17.29 -13.72 17.99
N PHE A 558 -18.04 -13.70 16.89
CA PHE A 558 -18.13 -14.81 15.97
C PHE A 558 -16.75 -15.16 15.39
N TRP A 559 -16.06 -14.17 14.82
CA TRP A 559 -14.77 -14.39 14.19
C TRP A 559 -13.66 -14.71 15.21
N ASP A 560 -13.69 -14.14 16.40
CA ASP A 560 -12.72 -14.45 17.45
C ASP A 560 -12.85 -15.91 17.91
N LYS A 561 -14.08 -16.43 18.04
CA LYS A 561 -14.33 -17.86 18.30
C LYS A 561 -13.86 -18.74 17.13
N LEU A 562 -14.16 -18.34 15.89
CA LEU A 562 -13.78 -19.10 14.70
C LEU A 562 -12.26 -19.23 14.59
N TYR A 563 -11.53 -18.14 14.77
CA TYR A 563 -10.07 -18.15 14.68
C TYR A 563 -9.39 -18.80 15.89
N ALA A 564 -10.01 -18.80 17.07
CA ALA A 564 -9.50 -19.55 18.21
C ALA A 564 -9.43 -21.07 17.97
N LEU A 565 -10.25 -21.61 17.06
CA LEU A 565 -10.23 -23.02 16.66
C LEU A 565 -9.05 -23.37 15.75
N GLN A 566 -8.44 -22.40 15.08
CA GLN A 566 -7.36 -22.63 14.11
C GLN A 566 -5.99 -22.85 14.77
N ASN A 567 -5.85 -22.70 16.09
CA ASN A 567 -4.56 -22.73 16.81
C ASN A 567 -3.54 -21.72 16.27
N TYR A 568 -4.05 -20.57 15.82
CA TYR A 568 -3.20 -19.45 15.38
C TYR A 568 -2.50 -18.76 16.56
#